data_aa789df08fdc921b4e3985f480fe0a7b
#
_entry.id   aa789df08fdc921b4e3985f480fe0a7b
#
_cell.length_a   1.000
_cell.length_b   1.000
_cell.length_c   1.000
_cell.angle_alpha   90.00
_cell.angle_beta   90.00
_cell.angle_gamma   90.00
#
_symmetry.space_group_name_H-M   'P 1'
#
loop_
_entity.id
_entity.type
_entity.pdbx_description
1 polymer ?
#
loop_
_entity_poly.entity_id
_entity_poly.type
_entity_poly.pdbx_seq_one_letter_code
_entity_poly.pdbx_strand_id
1 'polypeptide(L)'
;MQAEELDTHHKALKINLDPRWYGTLAEIGAGQEVVRWFFRVGAAAGTVAKSISAYDMTVSDAIYGSGDRYVSRTRLQAMLDREFKLNVERLADRRGDSTAFFAFADTVVARSFKGGNECHGWMGVKFQSRPRDEASQILIHVRMLDTEASLQQEALGVVGVNLLYGAFFLHHEPELLVESLLDKLTTGRIEIDMIEFRGIEFRSVDNRLMSLQLVQLGLSGAAMFGPAGGILQPSEALYKKAVLVERGSFRPPTHVNLDMLQCALAKFTADPDVAGKEVLPIFELTMRNLLAGGDDVDRRDFLARADLLAACGMTVLISDYFEYYRLAAYLSWRTKERIGIVMGAPSLTELFDEKYYTQLPGGILESFGRLFKYNLKLYVYPLKDPQSGELTTVENLEVAPELKKLYGYLADRGSFVALDNFKDEYLSIFSREVLKKIATGDDTWTEMVPPQVAELIQKRHFFGCG
;
A
#
# COMPACT_ATOMS: atom_id res chain seq x y z
N MET A 1 6.78 27.80 -5.43
CA MET A 1 8.08 28.04 -4.73
C MET A 1 8.59 26.67 -4.36
N GLN A 2 9.67 26.19 -4.98
CA GLN A 2 10.31 24.95 -4.50
C GLN A 2 10.81 25.24 -3.09
N ALA A 3 10.33 24.48 -2.11
CA ALA A 3 10.87 24.56 -0.76
C ALA A 3 12.35 24.19 -0.83
N GLU A 4 13.19 25.01 -0.19
CA GLU A 4 14.64 24.73 -0.09
C GLU A 4 14.79 23.39 0.62
N GLU A 5 15.37 22.39 -0.05
CA GLU A 5 15.56 21.06 0.49
C GLU A 5 16.59 21.09 1.61
N LEU A 6 16.13 21.24 2.84
CA LEU A 6 16.99 21.23 4.02
C LEU A 6 17.57 19.83 4.26
N ASP A 7 18.85 19.77 4.61
CA ASP A 7 19.45 18.52 5.05
C ASP A 7 19.01 18.15 6.48
N THR A 8 19.29 16.91 6.88
CA THR A 8 18.87 16.34 8.17
C THR A 8 19.38 17.16 9.37
N HIS A 9 20.61 17.69 9.27
CA HIS A 9 21.21 18.54 10.31
C HIS A 9 20.42 19.85 10.48
N HIS A 10 20.11 20.54 9.39
CA HIS A 10 19.37 21.79 9.42
C HIS A 10 17.93 21.59 9.88
N LYS A 11 17.27 20.48 9.49
CA LYS A 11 15.92 20.14 9.96
C LYS A 11 15.92 19.91 11.48
N ALA A 12 16.81 19.08 12.01
CA ALA A 12 16.91 18.81 13.44
C ALA A 12 17.25 20.08 14.24
N LEU A 13 18.18 20.90 13.74
CA LEU A 13 18.53 22.16 14.38
C LEU A 13 17.36 23.15 14.39
N LYS A 14 16.62 23.27 13.28
CA LYS A 14 15.44 24.15 13.20
C LYS A 14 14.36 23.73 14.20
N ILE A 15 14.15 22.43 14.41
CA ILE A 15 13.25 21.92 15.45
C ILE A 15 13.76 22.30 16.83
N ASN A 16 15.05 22.09 17.14
CA ASN A 16 15.63 22.41 18.45
C ASN A 16 15.62 23.88 18.78
N LEU A 17 15.68 24.76 17.79
CA LEU A 17 15.65 26.21 17.98
C LEU A 17 14.24 26.77 18.10
N ASP A 18 13.21 25.98 17.82
CA ASP A 18 11.82 26.42 17.97
C ASP A 18 11.28 26.11 19.38
N PRO A 19 11.04 27.10 20.21
CA PRO A 19 10.64 26.90 21.61
C PRO A 19 9.22 26.33 21.78
N ARG A 20 8.46 26.22 20.68
CA ARG A 20 7.08 25.70 20.72
C ARG A 20 7.02 24.21 20.98
N TRP A 21 8.03 23.44 20.54
CA TRP A 21 8.00 21.98 20.55
C TRP A 21 8.75 21.41 21.76
N TYR A 22 8.09 20.56 22.53
CA TYR A 22 8.71 19.87 23.66
C TYR A 22 8.12 18.47 23.83
N GLY A 23 8.96 17.45 23.84
CA GLY A 23 8.42 16.11 23.91
C GLY A 23 9.41 14.99 24.15
N THR A 24 8.90 13.78 24.00
CA THR A 24 9.63 12.53 24.26
C THR A 24 9.94 11.81 22.95
N LEU A 25 11.15 11.23 22.86
CA LEU A 25 11.52 10.27 21.83
C LEU A 25 11.69 8.90 22.49
N ALA A 26 10.92 7.90 22.02
CA ALA A 26 10.92 6.53 22.52
C ALA A 26 11.28 5.57 21.37
N GLU A 27 12.52 5.07 21.39
CA GLU A 27 13.07 4.29 20.30
C GLU A 27 13.41 2.88 20.78
N ILE A 28 12.76 1.85 20.18
CA ILE A 28 12.93 0.44 20.58
C ILE A 28 13.59 -0.36 19.44
N GLY A 29 14.51 -1.23 19.82
CA GLY A 29 15.25 -2.08 18.90
C GLY A 29 16.42 -1.33 18.26
N ALA A 30 16.47 -1.32 16.92
CA ALA A 30 17.57 -0.69 16.18
C ALA A 30 17.36 0.82 15.91
N GLY A 31 16.27 1.44 16.44
CA GLY A 31 15.90 2.82 16.16
C GLY A 31 16.85 3.81 16.77
N GLN A 32 17.20 4.11 17.75
CA GLN A 32 18.05 5.00 18.55
C GLN A 32 18.84 6.10 17.80
N GLU A 33 18.61 6.29 16.52
CA GLU A 33 19.35 7.24 15.68
C GLU A 33 18.61 8.56 15.51
N VAL A 34 17.29 8.61 15.74
CA VAL A 34 16.51 9.85 15.59
C VAL A 34 16.89 10.84 16.67
N VAL A 35 16.84 10.44 17.94
CA VAL A 35 17.21 11.32 19.05
C VAL A 35 18.67 11.73 18.98
N ARG A 36 19.54 10.90 18.44
CA ARG A 36 20.97 11.21 18.26
C ARG A 36 21.18 12.45 17.38
N TRP A 37 20.37 12.65 16.34
CA TRP A 37 20.41 13.86 15.53
C TRP A 37 20.13 15.11 16.36
N PHE A 38 19.12 15.09 17.23
CA PHE A 38 18.78 16.24 18.10
C PHE A 38 19.89 16.59 19.08
N PHE A 39 20.52 15.59 19.70
CA PHE A 39 21.65 15.83 20.58
C PHE A 39 22.91 16.31 19.84
N ARG A 40 23.12 15.80 18.63
CA ARG A 40 24.30 16.12 17.82
C ARG A 40 24.32 17.57 17.31
N VAL A 41 23.16 18.11 16.94
CA VAL A 41 23.04 19.46 16.38
C VAL A 41 23.06 20.55 17.48
N GLY A 42 22.89 20.18 18.75
CA GLY A 42 22.83 21.09 19.87
C GLY A 42 21.45 21.65 20.16
N ALA A 43 21.32 22.45 21.22
CA ALA A 43 20.07 23.06 21.71
C ALA A 43 18.95 22.09 22.13
N ALA A 44 19.20 20.80 22.23
CA ALA A 44 18.21 19.74 22.49
C ALA A 44 17.44 19.91 23.80
N ALA A 45 18.01 20.61 24.80
CA ALA A 45 17.35 20.84 26.09
C ALA A 45 16.04 21.66 25.98
N GLY A 46 15.88 22.42 24.89
CA GLY A 46 14.64 23.15 24.56
C GLY A 46 13.54 22.30 23.98
N THR A 47 13.87 21.12 23.43
CA THR A 47 12.98 20.28 22.65
C THR A 47 12.75 18.89 23.24
N VAL A 48 13.83 18.26 23.74
CA VAL A 48 13.79 16.86 24.21
C VAL A 48 13.54 16.85 25.74
N ALA A 49 12.30 16.50 26.10
CA ALA A 49 11.93 16.29 27.51
C ALA A 49 12.55 15.00 28.07
N LYS A 50 12.53 13.97 27.26
CA LYS A 50 13.00 12.62 27.61
C LYS A 50 13.35 11.86 26.34
N SER A 51 14.44 11.08 26.42
CA SER A 51 14.71 10.00 25.47
C SER A 51 14.74 8.67 26.23
N ILE A 52 14.11 7.64 25.65
CA ILE A 52 14.04 6.30 26.24
C ILE A 52 14.24 5.24 25.20
N SER A 53 15.03 4.22 25.53
CA SER A 53 15.19 2.98 24.76
C SER A 53 14.90 1.78 25.67
N ALA A 54 13.77 1.11 25.44
CA ALA A 54 13.40 -0.11 26.14
C ALA A 54 13.79 -1.32 25.28
N TYR A 55 15.08 -1.64 25.26
CA TYR A 55 15.66 -2.67 24.39
C TYR A 55 15.27 -4.10 24.80
N ASP A 56 15.21 -4.37 26.11
CA ASP A 56 14.79 -5.65 26.65
C ASP A 56 13.26 -5.81 26.59
N MET A 57 12.81 -7.02 26.17
CA MET A 57 11.37 -7.31 26.02
C MET A 57 10.61 -7.19 27.32
N THR A 58 11.18 -7.66 28.45
CA THR A 58 10.54 -7.60 29.77
C THR A 58 10.36 -6.15 30.22
N VAL A 59 11.36 -5.34 30.00
CA VAL A 59 11.31 -3.88 30.30
C VAL A 59 10.29 -3.20 29.38
N SER A 60 10.29 -3.52 28.11
CA SER A 60 9.32 -2.98 27.15
C SER A 60 7.88 -3.34 27.53
N ASP A 61 7.62 -4.58 27.94
CA ASP A 61 6.30 -5.04 28.41
C ASP A 61 5.88 -4.39 29.72
N ALA A 62 6.80 -4.19 30.65
CA ALA A 62 6.53 -3.48 31.89
C ALA A 62 6.14 -2.00 31.66
N ILE A 63 6.65 -1.39 30.59
CA ILE A 63 6.38 0.01 30.27
C ILE A 63 5.13 0.15 29.40
N TYR A 64 5.01 -0.64 28.31
CA TYR A 64 4.02 -0.45 27.26
C TYR A 64 2.94 -1.56 27.18
N GLY A 65 2.98 -2.52 28.11
CA GLY A 65 2.10 -3.67 28.12
C GLY A 65 2.64 -4.83 27.26
N SER A 66 2.14 -6.05 27.51
CA SER A 66 2.47 -7.21 26.69
C SER A 66 1.79 -7.16 25.33
N GLY A 67 2.39 -7.79 24.33
CA GLY A 67 1.84 -7.88 22.97
C GLY A 67 2.43 -9.06 22.20
N ASP A 68 1.69 -9.56 21.21
CA ASP A 68 2.10 -10.71 20.39
C ASP A 68 3.33 -10.42 19.52
N ARG A 69 3.52 -9.16 19.13
CA ARG A 69 4.63 -8.70 18.31
C ARG A 69 5.19 -7.38 18.82
N TYR A 70 6.52 -7.32 18.96
CA TYR A 70 7.22 -6.10 19.41
C TYR A 70 7.36 -5.07 18.30
N VAL A 71 7.59 -5.49 17.06
CA VAL A 71 7.60 -4.62 15.89
C VAL A 71 6.21 -4.70 15.25
N SER A 72 5.32 -3.82 15.67
CA SER A 72 3.93 -3.79 15.23
C SER A 72 3.30 -2.41 15.40
N ARG A 73 2.24 -2.16 14.62
CA ARG A 73 1.43 -0.94 14.74
C ARG A 73 0.86 -0.76 16.15
N THR A 74 0.40 -1.86 16.76
CA THR A 74 -0.18 -1.85 18.12
C THR A 74 0.85 -1.42 19.16
N ARG A 75 2.09 -1.94 19.06
CA ARG A 75 3.19 -1.54 19.95
C ARG A 75 3.53 -0.07 19.77
N LEU A 76 3.69 0.40 18.54
CA LEU A 76 3.93 1.80 18.24
C LEU A 76 2.84 2.70 18.86
N GLN A 77 1.56 2.34 18.66
CA GLN A 77 0.44 3.13 19.20
C GLN A 77 0.49 3.20 20.74
N ALA A 78 0.75 2.09 21.42
CA ALA A 78 0.88 2.06 22.88
C ALA A 78 2.03 2.97 23.37
N MET A 79 3.16 2.99 22.65
CA MET A 79 4.29 3.86 22.95
C MET A 79 3.92 5.35 22.79
N LEU A 80 3.32 5.71 21.65
CA LEU A 80 2.92 7.11 21.38
C LEU A 80 1.90 7.59 22.40
N ASP A 81 0.88 6.80 22.69
CA ASP A 81 -0.19 7.19 23.62
C ASP A 81 0.34 7.39 25.04
N ARG A 82 1.17 6.45 25.51
CA ARG A 82 1.76 6.53 26.84
C ARG A 82 2.69 7.71 26.98
N GLU A 83 3.63 7.88 26.07
CA GLU A 83 4.64 8.93 26.19
C GLU A 83 4.04 10.32 26.02
N PHE A 84 3.08 10.47 25.10
CA PHE A 84 2.35 11.71 24.93
C PHE A 84 1.52 12.06 26.19
N LYS A 85 0.77 11.09 26.72
CA LYS A 85 -0.02 11.24 27.95
C LYS A 85 0.87 11.68 29.13
N LEU A 86 2.02 11.04 29.32
CA LEU A 86 2.96 11.38 30.39
C LEU A 86 3.52 12.82 30.27
N ASN A 87 3.77 13.28 29.03
CA ASN A 87 4.20 14.68 28.83
C ASN A 87 3.11 15.66 29.26
N VAL A 88 1.86 15.42 28.83
CA VAL A 88 0.73 16.28 29.22
C VAL A 88 0.50 16.24 30.74
N GLU A 89 0.39 15.08 31.37
CA GLU A 89 0.11 14.91 32.78
C GLU A 89 1.17 15.59 33.67
N ARG A 90 2.44 15.52 33.27
CA ARG A 90 3.54 16.00 34.10
C ARG A 90 3.92 17.47 33.88
N LEU A 91 3.65 17.99 32.69
CA LEU A 91 4.22 19.24 32.21
C LEU A 91 3.17 20.29 31.85
N ALA A 92 1.89 19.92 31.67
CA ALA A 92 0.86 20.84 31.21
C ALA A 92 0.66 22.04 32.14
N ASP A 93 0.74 21.85 33.46
CA ASP A 93 0.58 22.94 34.44
C ASP A 93 1.72 23.97 34.37
N ARG A 94 2.91 23.55 33.96
CA ARG A 94 4.09 24.40 33.92
C ARG A 94 4.37 25.01 32.56
N ARG A 95 4.05 24.30 31.48
CA ARG A 95 4.46 24.65 30.12
C ARG A 95 3.30 24.60 29.10
N GLY A 96 2.16 24.01 29.45
CA GLY A 96 1.09 23.72 28.47
C GLY A 96 0.48 24.94 27.79
N ASP A 97 0.60 26.15 28.38
CA ASP A 97 0.07 27.37 27.76
C ASP A 97 0.99 27.96 26.66
N SER A 98 2.27 27.60 26.69
CA SER A 98 3.27 28.12 25.75
C SER A 98 3.91 27.04 24.86
N THR A 99 3.62 25.77 25.11
CA THR A 99 4.32 24.65 24.50
C THR A 99 3.34 23.62 23.92
N ALA A 100 3.56 23.24 22.70
CA ALA A 100 2.91 22.10 22.05
C ALA A 100 3.71 20.83 22.37
N PHE A 101 3.06 19.85 22.99
CA PHE A 101 3.72 18.59 23.32
C PHE A 101 3.71 17.62 22.15
N PHE A 102 4.76 16.80 22.08
CA PHE A 102 4.84 15.69 21.17
C PHE A 102 5.40 14.42 21.80
N ALA A 103 5.11 13.29 21.20
CA ALA A 103 5.80 12.02 21.38
C ALA A 103 6.16 11.48 20.00
N PHE A 104 7.42 11.19 19.80
CA PHE A 104 7.92 10.36 18.71
C PHE A 104 8.19 8.97 19.25
N ALA A 105 7.82 7.95 18.49
CA ALA A 105 8.19 6.59 18.83
C ALA A 105 8.55 5.80 17.56
N ASP A 106 9.43 4.83 17.74
CA ASP A 106 9.66 3.78 16.77
C ASP A 106 9.87 2.42 17.42
N THR A 107 9.59 1.37 16.66
CA THR A 107 9.88 -0.01 17.00
C THR A 107 10.39 -0.72 15.76
N VAL A 108 11.63 -1.17 15.76
CA VAL A 108 12.38 -1.54 14.57
C VAL A 108 13.14 -2.83 14.74
N VAL A 109 13.10 -3.69 13.74
CA VAL A 109 14.02 -4.82 13.57
C VAL A 109 14.96 -4.56 12.41
N ALA A 110 16.24 -4.36 12.72
CA ALA A 110 17.31 -4.28 11.74
C ALA A 110 17.97 -5.65 11.51
N ARG A 111 18.89 -5.70 10.55
CA ARG A 111 19.62 -6.91 10.21
C ARG A 111 20.37 -7.49 11.43
N SER A 112 20.06 -8.74 11.74
CA SER A 112 20.76 -9.45 12.81
C SER A 112 22.16 -9.89 12.36
N PHE A 113 23.07 -10.10 13.32
CA PHE A 113 24.40 -10.63 13.05
C PHE A 113 24.38 -11.97 12.28
N LYS A 114 23.35 -12.78 12.47
CA LYS A 114 23.15 -14.06 11.76
C LYS A 114 22.60 -13.91 10.35
N GLY A 115 22.21 -12.71 9.93
CA GLY A 115 21.57 -12.44 8.65
C GLY A 115 20.12 -12.96 8.58
N GLY A 116 19.46 -12.74 7.44
CA GLY A 116 18.24 -13.49 7.06
C GLY A 116 16.89 -12.93 7.54
N ASN A 117 16.84 -11.88 8.32
CA ASN A 117 15.57 -11.29 8.76
C ASN A 117 15.09 -10.16 7.83
N GLU A 118 13.80 -10.06 7.68
CA GLU A 118 13.16 -8.88 7.11
C GLU A 118 13.44 -7.68 8.04
N CYS A 119 14.03 -6.63 7.46
CA CYS A 119 14.39 -5.43 8.20
C CYS A 119 13.30 -4.39 7.97
N HIS A 120 12.53 -4.11 9.00
CA HIS A 120 11.39 -3.18 8.92
C HIS A 120 11.11 -2.53 10.28
N GLY A 121 10.32 -1.48 10.28
CA GLY A 121 9.91 -0.80 11.50
C GLY A 121 8.64 0.01 11.35
N TRP A 122 8.03 0.27 12.47
CA TRP A 122 6.96 1.22 12.63
C TRP A 122 7.49 2.48 13.29
N MET A 123 7.18 3.63 12.72
CA MET A 123 7.57 4.95 13.24
C MET A 123 6.35 5.85 13.29
N GLY A 124 6.32 6.75 14.24
CA GLY A 124 5.21 7.70 14.33
C GLY A 124 5.47 8.88 15.20
N VAL A 125 4.67 9.91 15.01
CA VAL A 125 4.64 11.10 15.82
C VAL A 125 3.21 11.44 16.22
N LYS A 126 2.98 11.67 17.52
CA LYS A 126 1.75 12.21 18.09
C LYS A 126 2.05 13.57 18.65
N PHE A 127 1.34 14.61 18.20
CA PHE A 127 1.70 15.99 18.50
C PHE A 127 0.49 16.91 18.58
N GLN A 128 0.62 17.98 19.33
CA GLN A 128 -0.27 19.13 19.27
C GLN A 128 0.25 20.11 18.23
N SER A 129 -0.60 20.71 17.43
CA SER A 129 -0.21 21.77 16.49
C SER A 129 0.00 23.12 17.21
N ARG A 130 -0.75 23.33 18.28
CA ARG A 130 -0.68 24.49 19.18
C ARG A 130 -0.78 24.05 20.64
N PRO A 131 -0.31 24.88 21.57
CA PRO A 131 -0.52 24.65 22.99
C PRO A 131 -1.99 24.35 23.31
N ARG A 132 -2.24 23.32 24.12
CA ARG A 132 -3.57 22.88 24.58
C ARG A 132 -4.47 22.26 23.52
N ASP A 133 -4.08 22.17 22.23
CA ASP A 133 -4.88 21.52 21.19
C ASP A 133 -5.00 20.00 21.43
N GLU A 134 -6.04 19.42 20.83
CA GLU A 134 -6.12 17.96 20.68
C GLU A 134 -4.97 17.47 19.81
N ALA A 135 -4.43 16.31 20.16
CA ALA A 135 -3.31 15.76 19.42
C ALA A 135 -3.73 15.17 18.07
N SER A 136 -2.89 15.40 17.08
CA SER A 136 -2.89 14.70 15.81
C SER A 136 -1.73 13.71 15.74
N GLN A 137 -1.74 12.79 14.76
CA GLN A 137 -0.80 11.69 14.67
C GLN A 137 -0.50 11.35 13.23
N ILE A 138 0.77 11.00 12.96
CA ILE A 138 1.23 10.43 11.70
C ILE A 138 1.93 9.12 12.03
N LEU A 139 1.54 8.04 11.35
CA LEU A 139 2.18 6.74 11.41
C LEU A 139 2.74 6.38 10.05
N ILE A 140 3.94 5.82 10.03
CA ILE A 140 4.55 5.22 8.84
C ILE A 140 5.06 3.82 9.15
N HIS A 141 5.06 2.96 8.15
CA HIS A 141 5.80 1.71 8.16
C HIS A 141 6.94 1.81 7.13
N VAL A 142 8.12 1.38 7.54
CA VAL A 142 9.34 1.46 6.73
C VAL A 142 9.97 0.09 6.56
N ARG A 143 10.58 -0.14 5.40
CA ARG A 143 11.43 -1.30 5.11
C ARG A 143 12.82 -0.84 4.76
N MET A 144 13.81 -1.35 5.46
CA MET A 144 15.20 -1.02 5.23
C MET A 144 15.80 -1.96 4.20
N LEU A 145 16.36 -1.39 3.16
CA LEU A 145 16.86 -2.12 1.99
C LEU A 145 18.38 -2.23 1.97
N ASP A 146 19.10 -1.40 2.73
CA ASP A 146 20.54 -1.48 2.89
C ASP A 146 20.96 -2.86 3.43
N THR A 147 22.13 -3.33 2.99
CA THR A 147 22.66 -4.64 3.40
C THR A 147 23.40 -4.62 4.74
N GLU A 148 23.74 -3.45 5.24
CA GLU A 148 24.47 -3.24 6.50
C GLU A 148 23.58 -2.61 7.57
N ALA A 149 23.65 -3.14 8.81
CA ALA A 149 22.84 -2.64 9.92
C ALA A 149 23.12 -1.17 10.24
N SER A 150 24.35 -0.71 10.11
CA SER A 150 24.73 0.69 10.33
C SER A 150 24.07 1.65 9.34
N LEU A 151 24.01 1.26 8.06
CA LEU A 151 23.35 2.04 7.03
C LEU A 151 21.82 2.03 7.21
N GLN A 152 21.25 0.92 7.67
CA GLN A 152 19.83 0.83 8.02
C GLN A 152 19.49 1.79 9.16
N GLN A 153 20.30 1.83 10.22
CA GLN A 153 20.12 2.74 11.36
C GLN A 153 20.25 4.20 10.92
N GLU A 154 21.26 4.52 10.10
CA GLU A 154 21.40 5.87 9.55
C GLU A 154 20.14 6.31 8.77
N ALA A 155 19.63 5.46 7.88
CA ALA A 155 18.44 5.77 7.10
C ALA A 155 17.21 5.99 7.99
N LEU A 156 17.04 5.18 9.05
CA LEU A 156 15.98 5.37 10.05
C LEU A 156 16.09 6.73 10.75
N GLY A 157 17.31 7.12 11.16
CA GLY A 157 17.55 8.41 11.79
C GLY A 157 17.15 9.58 10.90
N VAL A 158 17.46 9.50 9.60
CA VAL A 158 17.09 10.53 8.62
C VAL A 158 15.57 10.58 8.41
N VAL A 159 14.90 9.43 8.19
CA VAL A 159 13.43 9.39 8.04
C VAL A 159 12.72 9.91 9.29
N GLY A 160 13.19 9.53 10.49
CA GLY A 160 12.59 10.00 11.73
C GLY A 160 12.68 11.52 11.91
N VAL A 161 13.82 12.13 11.55
CA VAL A 161 13.96 13.60 11.54
C VAL A 161 13.06 14.24 10.48
N ASN A 162 12.97 13.66 9.27
CA ASN A 162 12.09 14.15 8.23
C ASN A 162 10.60 14.07 8.66
N LEU A 163 10.20 12.96 9.31
CA LEU A 163 8.83 12.79 9.83
C LEU A 163 8.50 13.85 10.91
N LEU A 164 9.41 14.10 11.86
CA LEU A 164 9.22 15.14 12.87
C LEU A 164 9.17 16.53 12.25
N TYR A 165 10.07 16.82 11.31
CA TYR A 165 10.06 18.08 10.58
C TYR A 165 8.76 18.28 9.81
N GLY A 166 8.29 17.24 9.10
CA GLY A 166 7.02 17.24 8.40
C GLY A 166 5.84 17.50 9.33
N ALA A 167 5.77 16.81 10.48
CA ALA A 167 4.73 16.99 11.48
C ALA A 167 4.67 18.40 12.04
N PHE A 168 5.81 19.06 12.24
CA PHE A 168 5.87 20.35 12.88
C PHE A 168 5.74 21.54 11.92
N PHE A 169 6.22 21.40 10.68
CA PHE A 169 6.30 22.51 9.75
C PHE A 169 5.49 22.33 8.46
N LEU A 170 5.09 21.09 8.13
CA LEU A 170 4.40 20.76 6.87
C LEU A 170 3.03 20.08 7.07
N HIS A 171 2.53 19.97 8.31
CA HIS A 171 1.26 19.27 8.57
C HIS A 171 0.05 19.89 7.86
N HIS A 172 0.11 21.16 7.47
CA HIS A 172 -0.92 21.82 6.68
C HIS A 172 -0.87 21.47 5.19
N GLU A 173 0.22 20.87 4.72
CA GLU A 173 0.47 20.46 3.35
C GLU A 173 0.88 18.96 3.32
N PRO A 174 -0.07 18.03 3.56
CA PRO A 174 0.22 16.60 3.70
C PRO A 174 0.97 15.99 2.52
N GLU A 175 0.68 16.44 1.31
CA GLU A 175 1.38 16.00 0.10
C GLU A 175 2.86 16.38 0.13
N LEU A 176 3.18 17.62 0.48
CA LEU A 176 4.57 18.08 0.62
C LEU A 176 5.28 17.36 1.77
N LEU A 177 4.55 17.05 2.86
CA LEU A 177 5.08 16.24 3.95
C LEU A 177 5.51 14.86 3.44
N VAL A 178 4.65 14.19 2.67
CA VAL A 178 4.97 12.87 2.10
C VAL A 178 6.18 12.95 1.18
N GLU A 179 6.27 13.95 0.31
CA GLU A 179 7.44 14.19 -0.55
C GLU A 179 8.73 14.33 0.25
N SER A 180 8.68 15.04 1.39
CA SER A 180 9.85 15.36 2.21
C SER A 180 10.37 14.19 3.05
N LEU A 181 9.65 13.05 3.12
CA LEU A 181 10.01 11.92 3.98
C LEU A 181 11.36 11.28 3.60
N LEU A 182 11.70 11.27 2.31
CA LEU A 182 12.97 10.74 1.82
C LEU A 182 14.00 11.82 1.45
N ASP A 183 13.85 13.06 1.96
CA ASP A 183 14.91 14.07 1.80
C ASP A 183 16.25 13.52 2.28
N LYS A 184 17.29 13.63 1.41
CA LYS A 184 18.65 13.09 1.63
C LYS A 184 18.72 11.55 1.73
N LEU A 185 17.69 10.85 1.27
CA LEU A 185 17.65 9.40 1.11
C LEU A 185 17.24 9.01 -0.31
N THR A 186 17.43 7.75 -0.63
CA THR A 186 16.95 7.17 -1.90
C THR A 186 16.03 5.99 -1.61
N THR A 187 15.13 5.71 -2.54
CA THR A 187 14.24 4.54 -2.49
C THR A 187 14.98 3.21 -2.57
N GLY A 188 16.27 3.21 -2.94
CA GLY A 188 17.15 2.03 -2.86
C GLY A 188 17.63 1.70 -1.45
N ARG A 189 17.54 2.66 -0.49
CA ARG A 189 17.97 2.48 0.89
C ARG A 189 16.81 2.13 1.82
N ILE A 190 15.65 2.75 1.61
CA ILE A 190 14.47 2.60 2.47
C ILE A 190 13.20 2.76 1.64
N GLU A 191 12.20 1.95 1.94
CA GLU A 191 10.84 2.00 1.38
C GLU A 191 9.86 2.44 2.46
N ILE A 192 8.88 3.29 2.13
CA ILE A 192 7.77 3.65 3.00
C ILE A 192 6.51 3.04 2.37
N ASP A 193 6.08 1.88 2.85
CA ASP A 193 4.99 1.11 2.26
C ASP A 193 3.63 1.33 2.93
N MET A 194 3.57 2.21 3.94
CA MET A 194 2.33 2.62 4.60
C MET A 194 2.51 3.99 5.26
N ILE A 195 1.50 4.85 5.09
CA ILE A 195 1.36 6.11 5.83
C ILE A 195 -0.09 6.29 6.27
N GLU A 196 -0.29 6.86 7.46
CA GLU A 196 -1.61 7.18 7.97
C GLU A 196 -1.60 8.46 8.80
N PHE A 197 -2.52 9.33 8.47
CA PHE A 197 -2.77 10.60 9.15
C PHE A 197 -4.04 10.50 9.99
N ARG A 198 -4.00 10.94 11.24
CA ARG A 198 -5.13 10.94 12.18
C ARG A 198 -5.16 12.18 13.05
N GLY A 199 -6.34 12.57 13.50
CA GLY A 199 -6.54 13.67 14.45
C GLY A 199 -7.10 14.92 13.82
N ILE A 200 -7.15 15.99 14.61
CA ILE A 200 -7.87 17.22 14.26
C ILE A 200 -7.29 17.92 13.02
N GLU A 201 -5.96 17.95 12.90
CA GLU A 201 -5.27 18.58 11.78
C GLU A 201 -5.51 17.85 10.44
N PHE A 202 -5.82 16.58 10.50
CA PHE A 202 -5.91 15.70 9.32
C PHE A 202 -7.34 15.24 8.99
N ARG A 203 -8.38 15.92 9.49
CA ARG A 203 -9.78 15.55 9.23
C ARG A 203 -10.17 15.60 7.76
N SER A 204 -9.51 16.45 6.98
CA SER A 204 -9.74 16.58 5.53
C SER A 204 -8.82 15.70 4.69
N VAL A 205 -7.88 14.99 5.31
CA VAL A 205 -6.92 14.15 4.59
C VAL A 205 -7.54 12.79 4.29
N ASP A 206 -7.62 12.45 3.02
CA ASP A 206 -7.96 11.08 2.61
C ASP A 206 -6.68 10.23 2.55
N ASN A 207 -6.55 9.30 3.49
CA ASN A 207 -5.37 8.44 3.58
C ASN A 207 -5.16 7.55 2.33
N ARG A 208 -6.20 7.30 1.53
CA ARG A 208 -6.08 6.56 0.26
C ARG A 208 -5.34 7.38 -0.78
N LEU A 209 -5.52 8.72 -0.79
CA LEU A 209 -4.72 9.62 -1.64
C LEU A 209 -3.26 9.67 -1.19
N MET A 210 -3.01 9.65 0.11
CA MET A 210 -1.63 9.58 0.63
C MET A 210 -0.96 8.24 0.26
N SER A 211 -1.72 7.14 0.29
CA SER A 211 -1.25 5.83 -0.19
C SER A 211 -0.96 5.84 -1.69
N LEU A 212 -1.82 6.46 -2.49
CA LEU A 212 -1.57 6.66 -3.93
C LEU A 212 -0.29 7.45 -4.16
N GLN A 213 -0.08 8.52 -3.41
CA GLN A 213 1.09 9.37 -3.52
C GLN A 213 2.40 8.63 -3.18
N LEU A 214 2.39 7.71 -2.19
CA LEU A 214 3.55 6.85 -1.94
C LEU A 214 3.99 6.09 -3.20
N VAL A 215 3.02 5.57 -3.97
CA VAL A 215 3.32 4.83 -5.20
C VAL A 215 3.72 5.77 -6.35
N GLN A 216 3.05 6.92 -6.49
CA GLN A 216 3.38 7.93 -7.51
C GLN A 216 4.81 8.46 -7.38
N LEU A 217 5.26 8.69 -6.15
CA LEU A 217 6.61 9.18 -5.85
C LEU A 217 7.67 8.05 -5.82
N GLY A 218 7.26 6.79 -6.00
CA GLY A 218 8.16 5.64 -5.90
C GLY A 218 8.69 5.37 -4.50
N LEU A 219 8.07 5.95 -3.46
CA LEU A 219 8.39 5.68 -2.05
C LEU A 219 8.07 4.24 -1.67
N SER A 220 7.10 3.64 -2.35
CA SER A 220 6.80 2.22 -2.36
C SER A 220 6.36 1.76 -3.74
N GLY A 221 6.59 0.49 -4.07
CA GLY A 221 6.06 -0.12 -5.29
C GLY A 221 4.57 -0.46 -5.22
N ALA A 222 3.98 -0.50 -4.01
CA ALA A 222 2.54 -0.71 -3.83
C ALA A 222 2.06 -0.27 -2.45
N ALA A 223 0.75 0.06 -2.37
CA ALA A 223 0.06 0.42 -1.14
C ALA A 223 -1.32 -0.26 -1.09
N MET A 224 -1.86 -0.49 0.11
CA MET A 224 -3.12 -1.22 0.29
C MET A 224 -4.09 -0.48 1.21
N PHE A 225 -5.38 -0.63 0.94
CA PHE A 225 -6.44 -0.22 1.86
C PHE A 225 -7.64 -1.19 1.81
N GLY A 226 -8.31 -1.30 2.93
CA GLY A 226 -9.48 -2.17 3.08
C GLY A 226 -10.78 -1.53 2.61
N PRO A 227 -11.88 -2.30 2.57
CA PRO A 227 -13.20 -1.82 2.14
C PRO A 227 -13.76 -0.70 3.01
N ALA A 228 -13.36 -0.59 4.27
CA ALA A 228 -13.73 0.52 5.15
C ALA A 228 -12.85 1.77 4.95
N GLY A 229 -11.96 1.80 3.96
CA GLY A 229 -11.02 2.89 3.69
C GLY A 229 -9.80 2.94 4.63
N GLY A 230 -9.70 2.02 5.58
CA GLY A 230 -8.55 1.92 6.48
C GLY A 230 -7.30 1.44 5.74
N ILE A 231 -6.17 2.11 5.99
CA ILE A 231 -4.89 1.77 5.36
C ILE A 231 -4.34 0.49 5.96
N LEU A 232 -3.90 -0.41 5.10
CA LEU A 232 -3.34 -1.71 5.44
C LEU A 232 -1.83 -1.73 5.14
N GLN A 233 -1.06 -2.27 6.07
CA GLN A 233 0.35 -2.57 5.81
C GLN A 233 0.40 -3.92 5.07
N PRO A 234 1.02 -3.96 3.87
CA PRO A 234 0.90 -5.13 3.00
C PRO A 234 1.42 -6.44 3.60
N SER A 235 2.56 -6.41 4.33
CA SER A 235 3.11 -7.63 4.92
C SER A 235 2.25 -8.18 6.06
N GLU A 236 1.55 -7.32 6.83
CA GLU A 236 0.60 -7.77 7.85
C GLU A 236 -0.70 -8.29 7.22
N ALA A 237 -1.22 -7.58 6.21
CA ALA A 237 -2.47 -7.94 5.55
C ALA A 237 -2.39 -9.29 4.82
N LEU A 238 -1.23 -9.60 4.23
CA LEU A 238 -0.99 -10.80 3.41
C LEU A 238 -0.40 -11.98 4.22
N TYR A 239 0.01 -11.75 5.45
CA TYR A 239 0.72 -12.77 6.24
C TYR A 239 -0.10 -14.05 6.42
N LYS A 240 0.46 -15.18 5.98
CA LYS A 240 -0.16 -16.53 6.05
C LYS A 240 -1.52 -16.65 5.35
N LYS A 241 -1.84 -15.74 4.42
CA LYS A 241 -3.08 -15.82 3.65
C LYS A 241 -2.81 -16.27 2.23
N ALA A 242 -3.70 -17.10 1.70
CA ALA A 242 -3.77 -17.34 0.27
C ALA A 242 -4.38 -16.10 -0.41
N VAL A 243 -3.79 -15.66 -1.52
CA VAL A 243 -4.13 -14.38 -2.12
C VAL A 243 -4.69 -14.59 -3.52
N LEU A 244 -5.85 -14.01 -3.80
CA LEU A 244 -6.46 -14.01 -5.11
C LEU A 244 -6.58 -12.57 -5.62
N VAL A 245 -5.85 -12.23 -6.69
CA VAL A 245 -5.79 -10.86 -7.22
C VAL A 245 -6.48 -10.77 -8.56
N GLU A 246 -7.41 -9.83 -8.70
CA GLU A 246 -7.97 -9.41 -9.97
C GLU A 246 -7.43 -8.03 -10.33
N ARG A 247 -6.76 -7.93 -11.50
CA ARG A 247 -6.26 -6.67 -12.04
C ARG A 247 -7.27 -6.07 -12.99
N GLY A 248 -7.59 -4.78 -12.80
CA GLY A 248 -8.51 -4.08 -13.68
C GLY A 248 -8.44 -2.56 -13.56
N SER A 249 -9.16 -1.88 -14.45
CA SER A 249 -9.35 -0.43 -14.36
C SER A 249 -10.48 -0.06 -13.39
N PHE A 250 -11.49 -0.94 -13.24
CA PHE A 250 -12.66 -0.77 -12.37
C PHE A 250 -13.31 0.62 -12.51
N ARG A 251 -13.54 1.03 -13.75
CA ARG A 251 -14.06 2.34 -14.12
C ARG A 251 -15.37 2.25 -14.93
N PRO A 252 -16.50 1.91 -14.30
CA PRO A 252 -16.68 1.36 -12.96
C PRO A 252 -16.42 -0.15 -12.86
N PRO A 253 -16.46 -0.75 -11.65
CA PRO A 253 -16.61 -2.19 -11.48
C PRO A 253 -17.94 -2.66 -12.10
N THR A 254 -17.88 -3.77 -12.84
CA THR A 254 -19.06 -4.32 -13.56
C THR A 254 -19.45 -5.68 -13.01
N HIS A 255 -20.60 -6.21 -13.45
CA HIS A 255 -20.98 -7.58 -13.13
C HIS A 255 -19.94 -8.61 -13.55
N VAL A 256 -19.22 -8.38 -14.68
CA VAL A 256 -18.13 -9.25 -15.12
C VAL A 256 -17.02 -9.36 -14.09
N ASN A 257 -16.60 -8.24 -13.49
CA ASN A 257 -15.52 -8.28 -12.49
C ASN A 257 -15.92 -9.13 -11.28
N LEU A 258 -17.15 -8.94 -10.77
CA LEU A 258 -17.60 -9.71 -9.61
C LEU A 258 -17.85 -11.20 -9.94
N ASP A 259 -18.38 -11.50 -11.13
CA ASP A 259 -18.59 -12.88 -11.58
C ASP A 259 -17.26 -13.60 -11.79
N MET A 260 -16.31 -12.93 -12.44
CA MET A 260 -14.95 -13.44 -12.64
C MET A 260 -14.27 -13.76 -11.31
N LEU A 261 -14.35 -12.83 -10.33
CA LEU A 261 -13.82 -13.06 -9.00
C LEU A 261 -14.52 -14.22 -8.28
N GLN A 262 -15.86 -14.32 -8.36
CA GLN A 262 -16.64 -15.39 -7.73
C GLN A 262 -16.30 -16.77 -8.31
N CYS A 263 -16.24 -16.90 -9.65
CA CYS A 263 -15.83 -18.14 -10.32
C CYS A 263 -14.40 -18.54 -9.92
N ALA A 264 -13.49 -17.55 -9.86
CA ALA A 264 -12.12 -17.79 -9.46
C ALA A 264 -12.01 -18.19 -7.99
N LEU A 265 -12.75 -17.54 -7.07
CA LEU A 265 -12.79 -17.91 -5.65
C LEU A 265 -13.27 -19.34 -5.44
N ALA A 266 -14.30 -19.77 -6.16
CA ALA A 266 -14.81 -21.13 -6.06
C ALA A 266 -13.74 -22.17 -6.44
N LYS A 267 -13.01 -21.95 -7.55
CA LYS A 267 -11.91 -22.82 -7.99
C LYS A 267 -10.70 -22.72 -7.05
N PHE A 268 -10.36 -21.52 -6.60
CA PHE A 268 -9.21 -21.25 -5.76
C PHE A 268 -9.34 -21.89 -4.37
N THR A 269 -10.51 -21.76 -3.73
CA THR A 269 -10.78 -22.36 -2.42
C THR A 269 -10.89 -23.90 -2.47
N ALA A 270 -11.24 -24.46 -3.64
CA ALA A 270 -11.25 -25.90 -3.87
C ALA A 270 -9.85 -26.49 -4.14
N ASP A 271 -8.83 -25.66 -4.37
CA ASP A 271 -7.45 -26.12 -4.56
C ASP A 271 -6.92 -26.72 -3.24
N PRO A 272 -6.36 -27.95 -3.25
CA PRO A 272 -5.84 -28.59 -2.03
C PRO A 272 -4.80 -27.76 -1.28
N ASP A 273 -4.02 -26.91 -1.99
CA ASP A 273 -3.02 -26.04 -1.37
C ASP A 273 -3.64 -24.81 -0.69
N VAL A 274 -4.92 -24.54 -0.91
CA VAL A 274 -5.69 -23.42 -0.31
C VAL A 274 -6.69 -23.90 0.73
N ALA A 275 -7.11 -25.14 0.67
CA ALA A 275 -8.11 -25.69 1.57
C ALA A 275 -7.77 -25.46 3.05
N GLY A 276 -8.70 -24.85 3.79
CA GLY A 276 -8.54 -24.54 5.22
C GLY A 276 -7.68 -23.30 5.53
N LYS A 277 -7.23 -22.57 4.50
CA LYS A 277 -6.49 -21.31 4.68
C LYS A 277 -7.42 -20.11 4.59
N GLU A 278 -7.03 -19.02 5.23
CA GLU A 278 -7.68 -17.73 5.00
C GLU A 278 -7.35 -17.21 3.59
N VAL A 279 -8.38 -16.86 2.84
CA VAL A 279 -8.25 -16.31 1.49
C VAL A 279 -8.51 -14.81 1.52
N LEU A 280 -7.61 -14.03 0.92
CA LEU A 280 -7.77 -12.60 0.75
C LEU A 280 -7.95 -12.27 -0.73
N PRO A 281 -9.17 -11.92 -1.18
CA PRO A 281 -9.39 -11.37 -2.51
C PRO A 281 -8.95 -9.90 -2.54
N ILE A 282 -8.28 -9.50 -3.63
CA ILE A 282 -7.72 -8.17 -3.82
C ILE A 282 -8.07 -7.69 -5.23
N PHE A 283 -8.54 -6.45 -5.33
CA PHE A 283 -8.60 -5.73 -6.60
C PHE A 283 -7.39 -4.82 -6.77
N GLU A 284 -6.64 -5.04 -7.85
CA GLU A 284 -5.42 -4.30 -8.13
C GLU A 284 -5.67 -3.19 -9.16
N LEU A 285 -5.37 -1.95 -8.75
CA LEU A 285 -5.30 -0.76 -9.59
C LEU A 285 -3.84 -0.45 -9.90
N THR A 286 -3.39 -0.66 -11.13
CA THR A 286 -2.03 -0.28 -11.51
C THR A 286 -1.91 1.21 -11.81
N MET A 287 -0.74 1.80 -11.58
CA MET A 287 -0.46 3.20 -11.97
C MET A 287 -0.75 3.42 -13.46
N ARG A 288 -0.44 2.45 -14.32
CA ARG A 288 -0.78 2.52 -15.74
C ARG A 288 -2.28 2.68 -15.99
N ASN A 289 -3.12 1.95 -15.24
CA ASN A 289 -4.58 2.06 -15.37
C ASN A 289 -5.12 3.39 -14.83
N LEU A 290 -4.42 3.98 -13.86
CA LEU A 290 -4.80 5.28 -13.29
C LEU A 290 -4.35 6.44 -14.18
N LEU A 291 -3.22 6.31 -14.88
CA LEU A 291 -2.67 7.30 -15.83
C LEU A 291 -3.27 7.21 -17.24
N ALA A 292 -4.16 6.25 -17.52
CA ALA A 292 -4.70 6.02 -18.87
C ALA A 292 -5.46 7.22 -19.48
N GLY A 293 -5.68 8.29 -18.72
CA GLY A 293 -6.33 9.53 -19.18
C GLY A 293 -5.41 10.75 -19.32
N GLY A 294 -4.10 10.64 -19.00
CA GLY A 294 -3.19 11.78 -19.01
C GLY A 294 -1.86 11.50 -18.31
N ASP A 295 -1.07 12.56 -18.12
CA ASP A 295 0.26 12.47 -17.48
C ASP A 295 0.17 12.38 -15.94
N ASP A 296 -0.96 12.84 -15.36
CA ASP A 296 -1.22 12.80 -13.92
C ASP A 296 -2.46 11.97 -13.60
N VAL A 297 -2.48 11.39 -12.39
CA VAL A 297 -3.65 10.67 -11.89
C VAL A 297 -4.75 11.65 -11.50
N ASP A 298 -5.93 11.50 -12.09
CA ASP A 298 -7.12 12.21 -11.63
C ASP A 298 -7.55 11.68 -10.25
N ARG A 299 -7.33 12.49 -9.22
CA ARG A 299 -7.64 12.16 -7.82
C ARG A 299 -9.13 11.89 -7.60
N ARG A 300 -10.03 12.58 -8.32
CA ARG A 300 -11.48 12.37 -8.21
C ARG A 300 -11.89 11.04 -8.82
N ASP A 301 -11.35 10.73 -9.99
CA ASP A 301 -11.56 9.45 -10.66
C ASP A 301 -11.01 8.27 -9.81
N PHE A 302 -9.82 8.43 -9.23
CA PHE A 302 -9.25 7.44 -8.32
C PHE A 302 -10.15 7.19 -7.10
N LEU A 303 -10.60 8.25 -6.41
CA LEU A 303 -11.47 8.12 -5.24
C LEU A 303 -12.83 7.53 -5.61
N ALA A 304 -13.38 7.87 -6.79
CA ALA A 304 -14.61 7.26 -7.28
C ALA A 304 -14.43 5.74 -7.44
N ARG A 305 -13.36 5.28 -8.08
CA ARG A 305 -13.05 3.83 -8.19
C ARG A 305 -12.86 3.18 -6.82
N ALA A 306 -12.12 3.81 -5.91
CA ALA A 306 -11.90 3.33 -4.55
C ALA A 306 -13.21 3.20 -3.76
N ASP A 307 -14.11 4.19 -3.86
CA ASP A 307 -15.43 4.16 -3.21
C ASP A 307 -16.32 3.05 -3.78
N LEU A 308 -16.30 2.85 -5.10
CA LEU A 308 -17.08 1.79 -5.76
C LEU A 308 -16.57 0.39 -5.39
N LEU A 309 -15.25 0.21 -5.32
CA LEU A 309 -14.65 -1.06 -4.88
C LEU A 309 -14.94 -1.32 -3.40
N ALA A 310 -14.91 -0.29 -2.56
CA ALA A 310 -15.31 -0.36 -1.17
C ALA A 310 -16.79 -0.77 -1.02
N ALA A 311 -17.69 -0.21 -1.84
CA ALA A 311 -19.11 -0.61 -1.86
C ALA A 311 -19.31 -2.09 -2.26
N CYS A 312 -18.37 -2.67 -3.02
CA CYS A 312 -18.32 -4.09 -3.32
C CYS A 312 -17.64 -4.93 -2.20
N GLY A 313 -17.19 -4.31 -1.11
CA GLY A 313 -16.51 -5.00 0.00
C GLY A 313 -15.08 -5.43 -0.29
N MET A 314 -14.40 -4.80 -1.26
CA MET A 314 -13.11 -5.26 -1.77
C MET A 314 -11.92 -4.57 -1.11
N THR A 315 -10.87 -5.35 -0.85
CA THR A 315 -9.55 -4.83 -0.53
C THR A 315 -8.86 -4.37 -1.81
N VAL A 316 -8.24 -3.20 -1.77
CA VAL A 316 -7.59 -2.60 -2.94
C VAL A 316 -6.08 -2.57 -2.75
N LEU A 317 -5.36 -2.97 -3.80
CA LEU A 317 -3.92 -2.80 -3.97
C LEU A 317 -3.68 -1.77 -5.07
N ILE A 318 -2.99 -0.68 -4.76
CA ILE A 318 -2.42 0.22 -5.77
C ILE A 318 -1.02 -0.27 -6.05
N SER A 319 -0.60 -0.41 -7.31
CA SER A 319 0.73 -0.88 -7.65
C SER A 319 1.36 -0.20 -8.87
N ASP A 320 2.70 -0.15 -8.88
CA ASP A 320 3.50 0.22 -10.06
C ASP A 320 4.11 -1.04 -10.73
N TYR A 321 3.45 -2.17 -10.59
CA TYR A 321 3.88 -3.43 -11.20
C TYR A 321 3.11 -3.72 -12.47
N PHE A 322 3.58 -3.20 -13.61
CA PHE A 322 2.93 -3.47 -14.89
C PHE A 322 2.99 -4.96 -15.24
N GLU A 323 4.17 -5.57 -15.20
CA GLU A 323 4.36 -6.97 -15.56
C GLU A 323 3.92 -7.89 -14.42
N TYR A 324 3.16 -8.92 -14.75
CA TYR A 324 2.63 -9.87 -13.77
C TYR A 324 3.72 -10.60 -12.97
N TYR A 325 4.91 -10.82 -13.54
CA TYR A 325 6.00 -11.44 -12.79
C TYR A 325 6.54 -10.54 -11.65
N ARG A 326 6.45 -9.21 -11.80
CA ARG A 326 6.81 -8.26 -10.73
C ARG A 326 5.77 -8.27 -9.60
N LEU A 327 4.48 -8.29 -9.96
CA LEU A 327 3.41 -8.47 -8.99
C LEU A 327 3.55 -9.80 -8.24
N ALA A 328 3.82 -10.91 -8.96
CA ALA A 328 4.04 -12.22 -8.37
C ALA A 328 5.21 -12.23 -7.38
N ALA A 329 6.32 -11.60 -7.74
CA ALA A 329 7.48 -11.44 -6.87
C ALA A 329 7.14 -10.62 -5.60
N TYR A 330 6.41 -9.52 -5.77
CA TYR A 330 5.95 -8.68 -4.66
C TYR A 330 5.07 -9.44 -3.67
N LEU A 331 4.08 -10.19 -4.16
CA LEU A 331 3.15 -10.96 -3.33
C LEU A 331 3.86 -12.14 -2.63
N SER A 332 4.67 -12.90 -3.38
CA SER A 332 5.37 -14.10 -2.87
C SER A 332 6.40 -13.78 -1.78
N TRP A 333 6.87 -12.54 -1.74
CA TRP A 333 7.74 -12.08 -0.68
C TRP A 333 6.97 -11.90 0.63
N ARG A 334 5.67 -11.54 0.57
CA ARG A 334 4.79 -11.25 1.72
C ARG A 334 3.97 -12.44 2.20
N THR A 335 3.65 -13.37 1.30
CA THR A 335 2.99 -14.62 1.69
C THR A 335 3.71 -15.81 1.08
N LYS A 336 3.70 -16.95 1.78
CA LYS A 336 4.19 -18.24 1.27
C LYS A 336 3.06 -19.13 0.80
N GLU A 337 1.82 -18.67 0.96
CA GLU A 337 0.64 -19.38 0.56
C GLU A 337 0.39 -19.26 -0.96
N ARG A 338 -0.61 -19.98 -1.47
CA ARG A 338 -0.98 -19.94 -2.89
C ARG A 338 -1.36 -18.52 -3.32
N ILE A 339 -0.87 -18.12 -4.50
CA ILE A 339 -1.26 -16.89 -5.17
C ILE A 339 -2.06 -17.27 -6.41
N GLY A 340 -3.25 -16.70 -6.57
CA GLY A 340 -4.05 -16.74 -7.78
C GLY A 340 -4.08 -15.36 -8.42
N ILE A 341 -3.89 -15.29 -9.72
CA ILE A 341 -4.14 -14.07 -10.51
C ILE A 341 -5.32 -14.35 -11.43
N VAL A 342 -6.35 -13.55 -11.29
CA VAL A 342 -7.58 -13.65 -12.11
C VAL A 342 -7.46 -12.71 -13.28
N MET A 343 -7.75 -13.20 -14.48
CA MET A 343 -7.69 -12.41 -15.72
C MET A 343 -8.65 -12.92 -16.77
N GLY A 344 -9.04 -12.06 -17.70
CA GLY A 344 -9.76 -12.49 -18.90
C GLY A 344 -8.83 -13.12 -19.95
N ALA A 345 -9.39 -13.90 -20.87
CA ALA A 345 -8.66 -14.49 -22.00
C ALA A 345 -7.84 -13.46 -22.81
N PRO A 346 -8.30 -12.21 -23.07
CA PRO A 346 -7.48 -11.20 -23.73
C PRO A 346 -6.20 -10.86 -22.98
N SER A 347 -6.24 -10.79 -21.64
CA SER A 347 -5.04 -10.50 -20.83
C SER A 347 -4.06 -11.67 -20.86
N LEU A 348 -4.54 -12.92 -20.97
CA LEU A 348 -3.68 -14.07 -21.17
C LEU A 348 -3.00 -14.02 -22.56
N THR A 349 -3.71 -13.58 -23.60
CA THR A 349 -3.12 -13.36 -24.94
C THR A 349 -2.02 -12.29 -24.88
N GLU A 350 -2.27 -11.15 -24.20
CA GLU A 350 -1.28 -10.10 -24.01
C GLU A 350 -0.06 -10.58 -23.22
N LEU A 351 -0.23 -11.51 -22.28
CA LEU A 351 0.88 -12.09 -21.52
C LEU A 351 1.86 -12.86 -22.43
N PHE A 352 1.40 -13.37 -23.58
CA PHE A 352 2.21 -14.04 -24.60
C PHE A 352 2.76 -13.10 -25.68
N ASP A 353 2.61 -11.77 -25.53
CA ASP A 353 3.17 -10.79 -26.47
C ASP A 353 4.60 -10.43 -26.04
N GLU A 354 5.59 -10.85 -26.82
CA GLU A 354 7.02 -10.69 -26.53
C GLU A 354 7.45 -9.22 -26.43
N LYS A 355 6.70 -8.28 -27.02
CA LYS A 355 7.02 -6.84 -26.93
C LYS A 355 7.10 -6.30 -25.50
N TYR A 356 6.41 -6.94 -24.55
CA TYR A 356 6.43 -6.54 -23.13
C TYR A 356 7.67 -7.02 -22.37
N TYR A 357 8.53 -7.84 -22.98
CA TYR A 357 9.67 -8.47 -22.31
C TYR A 357 11.02 -8.15 -22.93
N THR A 358 11.07 -7.19 -23.83
CA THR A 358 12.29 -6.75 -24.53
C THR A 358 13.38 -6.23 -23.59
N GLN A 359 13.01 -5.82 -22.37
CA GLN A 359 13.91 -5.38 -21.31
C GLN A 359 14.62 -6.54 -20.59
N LEU A 360 14.09 -7.75 -20.71
CA LEU A 360 14.67 -8.93 -20.07
C LEU A 360 15.66 -9.61 -20.99
N PRO A 361 16.89 -9.91 -20.55
CA PRO A 361 17.88 -10.63 -21.38
C PRO A 361 17.38 -11.99 -21.89
N GLY A 362 16.55 -12.69 -21.10
CA GLY A 362 15.91 -13.95 -21.47
C GLY A 362 14.53 -13.81 -22.07
N GLY A 363 14.07 -12.57 -22.36
CA GLY A 363 12.77 -12.31 -22.98
C GLY A 363 11.59 -12.92 -22.24
N ILE A 364 10.62 -13.43 -23.01
CA ILE A 364 9.40 -14.04 -22.47
C ILE A 364 9.69 -15.29 -21.61
N LEU A 365 10.73 -16.06 -21.91
CA LEU A 365 11.08 -17.24 -21.12
C LEU A 365 11.53 -16.86 -19.72
N GLU A 366 12.30 -15.79 -19.58
CA GLU A 366 12.68 -15.27 -18.28
C GLU A 366 11.46 -14.73 -17.50
N SER A 367 10.56 -14.03 -18.19
CA SER A 367 9.32 -13.53 -17.60
C SER A 367 8.48 -14.67 -17.02
N PHE A 368 8.21 -15.72 -17.79
CA PHE A 368 7.44 -16.87 -17.31
C PHE A 368 8.19 -17.68 -16.23
N GLY A 369 9.51 -17.81 -16.34
CA GLY A 369 10.34 -18.42 -15.31
C GLY A 369 10.23 -17.68 -13.98
N ARG A 370 10.20 -16.34 -14.00
CA ARG A 370 10.00 -15.49 -12.81
C ARG A 370 8.57 -15.56 -12.29
N LEU A 371 7.54 -15.53 -13.18
CA LEU A 371 6.13 -15.57 -12.82
C LEU A 371 5.77 -16.89 -12.11
N PHE A 372 6.14 -18.02 -12.70
CA PHE A 372 5.79 -19.35 -12.19
C PHE A 372 6.86 -19.98 -11.25
N LYS A 373 7.85 -19.20 -10.84
CA LYS A 373 8.81 -19.60 -9.81
C LYS A 373 8.14 -19.87 -8.45
N TYR A 374 7.06 -19.15 -8.20
CA TYR A 374 6.32 -19.18 -6.95
C TYR A 374 5.11 -20.12 -7.03
N ASN A 375 4.45 -20.36 -5.91
CA ASN A 375 3.22 -21.14 -5.84
C ASN A 375 2.04 -20.31 -6.42
N LEU A 376 2.03 -20.11 -7.75
CA LEU A 376 1.11 -19.24 -8.48
C LEU A 376 0.37 -19.98 -9.59
N LYS A 377 -0.92 -19.67 -9.75
CA LYS A 377 -1.77 -20.07 -10.89
C LYS A 377 -2.50 -18.85 -11.46
N LEU A 378 -2.75 -18.89 -12.78
CA LEU A 378 -3.60 -17.92 -13.47
C LEU A 378 -5.01 -18.52 -13.64
N TYR A 379 -6.02 -17.79 -13.21
CA TYR A 379 -7.43 -18.14 -13.31
C TYR A 379 -8.03 -17.33 -14.44
N VAL A 380 -8.43 -18.01 -15.52
CA VAL A 380 -8.74 -17.37 -16.80
C VAL A 380 -10.23 -17.42 -17.08
N TYR A 381 -10.84 -16.25 -17.15
CA TYR A 381 -12.25 -16.06 -17.48
C TYR A 381 -12.41 -15.98 -19.00
N PRO A 382 -13.41 -16.67 -19.59
CA PRO A 382 -13.59 -16.70 -21.04
C PRO A 382 -14.01 -15.34 -21.58
N LEU A 383 -13.78 -15.17 -22.89
CA LEU A 383 -14.28 -14.05 -23.67
C LEU A 383 -15.31 -14.58 -24.68
N LYS A 384 -16.47 -13.94 -24.80
CA LYS A 384 -17.44 -14.18 -25.85
C LYS A 384 -17.26 -13.13 -26.94
N ASP A 385 -16.99 -13.57 -28.16
CA ASP A 385 -16.94 -12.66 -29.30
C ASP A 385 -18.34 -12.09 -29.58
N PRO A 386 -18.52 -10.76 -29.62
CA PRO A 386 -19.84 -10.16 -29.80
C PRO A 386 -20.47 -10.40 -31.16
N GLN A 387 -19.68 -10.74 -32.20
CA GLN A 387 -20.16 -10.95 -33.57
C GLN A 387 -20.45 -12.41 -33.88
N SER A 388 -19.52 -13.30 -33.55
CA SER A 388 -19.64 -14.73 -33.81
C SER A 388 -20.37 -15.50 -32.70
N GLY A 389 -20.38 -14.96 -31.47
CA GLY A 389 -20.83 -15.65 -30.26
C GLY A 389 -19.89 -16.75 -29.78
N GLU A 390 -18.73 -16.92 -30.41
CA GLU A 390 -17.74 -17.94 -30.06
C GLU A 390 -17.06 -17.60 -28.73
N LEU A 391 -16.82 -18.62 -27.89
CA LEU A 391 -16.11 -18.47 -26.60
C LEU A 391 -14.62 -18.76 -26.82
N THR A 392 -13.79 -17.78 -26.46
CA THR A 392 -12.34 -17.97 -26.28
C THR A 392 -12.06 -18.38 -24.84
N THR A 393 -11.50 -19.56 -24.67
CA THR A 393 -11.12 -20.15 -23.37
C THR A 393 -9.63 -20.49 -23.35
N VAL A 394 -9.15 -21.05 -22.24
CA VAL A 394 -7.76 -21.57 -22.16
C VAL A 394 -7.48 -22.64 -23.21
N GLU A 395 -8.49 -23.48 -23.57
CA GLU A 395 -8.32 -24.62 -24.46
C GLU A 395 -8.17 -24.20 -25.91
N ASN A 396 -8.80 -23.10 -26.35
CA ASN A 396 -8.81 -22.65 -27.75
C ASN A 396 -8.14 -21.29 -27.99
N LEU A 397 -7.48 -20.72 -26.95
CA LEU A 397 -6.78 -19.46 -27.08
C LEU A 397 -5.60 -19.56 -28.04
N GLU A 398 -5.55 -18.66 -29.01
CA GLU A 398 -4.48 -18.61 -30.00
C GLU A 398 -3.32 -17.71 -29.51
N VAL A 399 -2.12 -18.28 -29.58
CA VAL A 399 -0.84 -17.57 -29.37
C VAL A 399 0.01 -17.65 -30.63
N ALA A 400 1.04 -16.83 -30.72
CA ALA A 400 1.97 -16.87 -31.86
C ALA A 400 2.51 -18.30 -32.10
N PRO A 401 2.65 -18.74 -33.36
CA PRO A 401 3.03 -20.13 -33.69
C PRO A 401 4.26 -20.63 -32.95
N GLU A 402 5.26 -19.79 -32.77
CA GLU A 402 6.52 -20.06 -32.05
C GLU A 402 6.31 -20.30 -30.57
N LEU A 403 5.27 -19.74 -29.98
CA LEU A 403 4.95 -19.83 -28.53
C LEU A 403 3.97 -20.95 -28.21
N LYS A 404 3.38 -21.62 -29.21
CA LYS A 404 2.39 -22.72 -29.00
C LYS A 404 2.91 -23.83 -28.10
N LYS A 405 4.17 -24.23 -28.24
CA LYS A 405 4.77 -25.28 -27.38
C LYS A 405 4.95 -24.83 -25.95
N LEU A 406 5.33 -23.57 -25.74
CA LEU A 406 5.45 -23.00 -24.42
C LEU A 406 4.06 -22.88 -23.75
N TYR A 407 3.06 -22.43 -24.50
CA TYR A 407 1.68 -22.39 -24.04
C TYR A 407 1.19 -23.78 -23.60
N GLY A 408 1.34 -24.79 -24.47
CA GLY A 408 0.95 -26.17 -24.15
C GLY A 408 1.65 -26.71 -22.91
N TYR A 409 2.96 -26.52 -22.79
CA TYR A 409 3.70 -26.91 -21.59
C TYR A 409 3.16 -26.28 -20.30
N LEU A 410 2.82 -24.99 -20.31
CA LEU A 410 2.27 -24.30 -19.15
C LEU A 410 0.84 -24.74 -18.83
N ALA A 411 0.03 -25.02 -19.85
CA ALA A 411 -1.32 -25.56 -19.71
C ALA A 411 -1.29 -26.98 -19.11
N ASP A 412 -0.45 -27.87 -19.65
CA ASP A 412 -0.28 -29.25 -19.17
C ASP A 412 0.23 -29.30 -17.71
N ARG A 413 1.05 -28.33 -17.32
CA ARG A 413 1.54 -28.16 -15.94
C ARG A 413 0.43 -27.69 -15.00
N GLY A 414 -0.73 -27.24 -15.48
CA GLY A 414 -1.80 -26.66 -14.68
C GLY A 414 -1.51 -25.26 -14.17
N SER A 415 -0.67 -24.49 -14.91
CA SER A 415 -0.39 -23.08 -14.59
C SER A 415 -1.58 -22.19 -14.90
N PHE A 416 -2.44 -22.62 -15.82
CA PHE A 416 -3.70 -21.96 -16.20
C PHE A 416 -4.88 -22.79 -15.74
N VAL A 417 -5.87 -22.13 -15.15
CA VAL A 417 -7.12 -22.72 -14.68
C VAL A 417 -8.26 -22.04 -15.42
N ALA A 418 -8.94 -22.78 -16.28
CA ALA A 418 -10.14 -22.29 -16.93
C ALA A 418 -11.25 -22.08 -15.92
N LEU A 419 -11.88 -20.90 -15.94
CA LEU A 419 -13.04 -20.61 -15.11
C LEU A 419 -14.31 -21.13 -15.79
N ASP A 420 -15.15 -21.75 -14.98
CA ASP A 420 -16.49 -22.25 -15.36
C ASP A 420 -17.55 -21.68 -14.43
N ASN A 421 -18.82 -22.05 -14.64
CA ASN A 421 -19.98 -21.58 -13.90
C ASN A 421 -20.19 -20.06 -13.94
N PHE A 422 -19.64 -19.41 -14.95
CA PHE A 422 -19.86 -18.00 -15.23
C PHE A 422 -21.28 -17.75 -15.78
N LYS A 423 -21.75 -16.52 -15.65
CA LYS A 423 -23.04 -16.13 -16.23
C LYS A 423 -22.87 -15.66 -17.67
N ASP A 424 -23.46 -16.39 -18.60
CA ASP A 424 -23.33 -16.12 -20.04
C ASP A 424 -23.77 -14.69 -20.43
N GLU A 425 -24.78 -14.15 -19.74
CA GLU A 425 -25.27 -12.78 -19.91
C GLU A 425 -24.24 -11.70 -19.58
N TYR A 426 -23.26 -11.99 -18.71
CA TYR A 426 -22.24 -11.01 -18.32
C TYR A 426 -21.06 -10.95 -19.31
N LEU A 427 -20.85 -12.00 -20.12
CA LEU A 427 -19.72 -12.08 -21.05
C LEU A 427 -19.72 -10.99 -22.14
N SER A 428 -20.87 -10.32 -22.36
CA SER A 428 -21.01 -9.22 -23.30
C SER A 428 -20.82 -7.83 -22.68
N ILE A 429 -20.54 -7.74 -21.36
CA ILE A 429 -20.39 -6.47 -20.66
C ILE A 429 -18.93 -5.99 -20.71
N PHE A 430 -18.71 -4.81 -21.28
CA PHE A 430 -17.40 -4.16 -21.34
C PHE A 430 -17.41 -2.84 -20.57
N SER A 431 -16.48 -2.66 -19.65
CA SER A 431 -16.39 -1.43 -18.81
C SER A 431 -16.35 -0.15 -19.63
N ARG A 432 -15.74 -0.17 -20.84
CA ARG A 432 -15.70 0.98 -21.74
C ARG A 432 -17.08 1.38 -22.26
N GLU A 433 -17.94 0.40 -22.50
CA GLU A 433 -19.34 0.64 -22.95
C GLU A 433 -20.16 1.21 -21.79
N VAL A 434 -19.99 0.67 -20.59
CA VAL A 434 -20.63 1.23 -19.39
C VAL A 434 -20.28 2.69 -19.21
N LEU A 435 -18.99 3.03 -19.29
CA LEU A 435 -18.52 4.41 -19.16
C LEU A 435 -19.12 5.33 -20.26
N LYS A 436 -19.19 4.85 -21.51
CA LYS A 436 -19.78 5.57 -22.61
C LYS A 436 -21.28 5.85 -22.39
N LYS A 437 -22.03 4.84 -21.93
CA LYS A 437 -23.46 4.95 -21.61
C LYS A 437 -23.69 5.95 -20.48
N ILE A 438 -22.90 5.91 -19.42
CA ILE A 438 -22.94 6.91 -18.33
C ILE A 438 -22.77 8.32 -18.90
N ALA A 439 -21.74 8.55 -19.72
CA ALA A 439 -21.43 9.86 -20.29
C ALA A 439 -22.49 10.36 -21.27
N THR A 440 -23.27 9.46 -21.90
CA THR A 440 -24.33 9.83 -22.86
C THR A 440 -25.72 9.87 -22.24
N GLY A 441 -25.87 9.56 -20.93
CA GLY A 441 -27.15 9.52 -20.25
C GLY A 441 -28.05 8.34 -20.67
N ASP A 442 -27.47 7.24 -21.14
CA ASP A 442 -28.19 6.00 -21.45
C ASP A 442 -28.30 5.13 -20.19
N ASP A 443 -29.42 5.17 -19.50
CA ASP A 443 -29.67 4.53 -18.20
C ASP A 443 -29.53 3.00 -18.22
N THR A 444 -29.43 2.35 -19.37
CA THR A 444 -29.24 0.90 -19.48
C THR A 444 -27.89 0.43 -18.91
N TRP A 445 -26.97 1.35 -18.63
CA TRP A 445 -25.70 1.01 -17.94
C TRP A 445 -25.94 0.46 -16.53
N THR A 446 -27.07 0.80 -15.90
CA THR A 446 -27.40 0.34 -14.53
C THR A 446 -27.54 -1.17 -14.43
N GLU A 447 -27.95 -1.82 -15.52
CA GLU A 447 -28.07 -3.28 -15.62
C GLU A 447 -26.70 -3.99 -15.81
N MET A 448 -25.65 -3.24 -16.15
CA MET A 448 -24.32 -3.76 -16.42
C MET A 448 -23.40 -3.75 -15.19
N VAL A 449 -23.81 -3.12 -14.11
CA VAL A 449 -23.04 -2.96 -12.89
C VAL A 449 -23.83 -3.44 -11.66
N PRO A 450 -23.14 -3.82 -10.56
CA PRO A 450 -23.83 -4.17 -9.31
C PRO A 450 -24.75 -3.06 -8.81
N PRO A 451 -25.89 -3.37 -8.18
CA PRO A 451 -26.85 -2.35 -7.72
C PRO A 451 -26.25 -1.28 -6.83
N GLN A 452 -25.37 -1.65 -5.89
CA GLN A 452 -24.67 -0.71 -5.00
C GLN A 452 -23.71 0.21 -5.75
N VAL A 453 -23.13 -0.26 -6.86
CA VAL A 453 -22.28 0.55 -7.75
C VAL A 453 -23.13 1.56 -8.49
N ALA A 454 -24.28 1.14 -9.06
CA ALA A 454 -25.21 2.02 -9.75
C ALA A 454 -25.74 3.13 -8.83
N GLU A 455 -26.22 2.76 -7.63
CA GLU A 455 -26.70 3.71 -6.63
C GLU A 455 -25.65 4.76 -6.27
N LEU A 456 -24.41 4.32 -6.05
CA LEU A 456 -23.33 5.23 -5.64
C LEU A 456 -22.91 6.17 -6.78
N ILE A 457 -22.85 5.67 -8.03
CA ILE A 457 -22.57 6.51 -9.21
C ILE A 457 -23.62 7.60 -9.37
N GLN A 458 -24.91 7.26 -9.30
CA GLN A 458 -26.02 8.20 -9.41
C GLN A 458 -26.01 9.23 -8.25
N LYS A 459 -25.83 8.76 -7.01
CA LYS A 459 -25.83 9.61 -5.82
C LYS A 459 -24.68 10.62 -5.78
N ARG A 460 -23.51 10.24 -6.30
CA ARG A 460 -22.29 11.06 -6.24
C ARG A 460 -21.88 11.66 -7.58
N HIS A 461 -22.69 11.45 -8.62
CA HIS A 461 -22.44 11.91 -9.99
C HIS A 461 -21.04 11.51 -10.50
N PHE A 462 -20.63 10.26 -10.25
CA PHE A 462 -19.35 9.78 -10.72
C PHE A 462 -19.32 9.62 -12.24
N PHE A 463 -18.17 9.79 -12.84
CA PHE A 463 -17.89 9.63 -14.27
C PHE A 463 -18.76 10.47 -15.20
N GLY A 464 -19.27 11.60 -14.70
CA GLY A 464 -20.15 12.49 -15.48
C GLY A 464 -21.60 12.02 -15.57
N CYS A 465 -22.02 11.13 -14.67
CA CYS A 465 -23.43 10.81 -14.49
C CYS A 465 -24.21 12.08 -14.11
N GLY A 466 -25.18 12.46 -14.94
CA GLY A 466 -26.01 13.67 -14.79
C GLY A 466 -27.05 13.57 -13.68
#